data_a12796b4fbd7d12b48a443bc70a9c44e
#
_entry.id   a12796b4fbd7d12b48a443bc70a9c44e
#
_cell.length_a   1.000
_cell.length_b   1.000
_cell.length_c   1.000
_cell.angle_alpha   90.00
_cell.angle_beta   90.00
_cell.angle_gamma   90.00
#
_symmetry.space_group_name_H-M   'P 1'
#
loop_
_entity.id
_entity.type
_entity.pdbx_description
1 polymer ?
#
loop_
_entity_poly.entity_id
_entity_poly.type
_entity_poly.pdbx_seq_one_letter_code
_entity_poly.pdbx_strand_id
1 'polypeptide(L)'
;PEAAEAICRFIKETSAHFKDRENVVIIDVWNEPHLEPMYDYPKELLCACKASNAEFRKWLKARYRTLENLNEAWFRRYTDWNQIVPPPRFGTYPDMMDWRRFWLYNLRRWLEEKVAAARAGAPNKLIQTHCASACYMGAAGNGALGTELADEFLLAEPVDLFGLSSFPAWLMGNTREEH
;
A
#
# COMPACT_ATOMS: atom_id res chain seq x y z
N PRO A 1 10.48 1.87 -13.19
CA PRO A 1 10.55 3.33 -13.34
C PRO A 1 9.61 3.82 -14.44
N GLU A 2 9.74 3.37 -15.67
CA GLU A 2 8.97 3.85 -16.83
C GLU A 2 7.44 3.77 -16.66
N ALA A 3 6.93 2.68 -16.11
CA ALA A 3 5.49 2.53 -15.88
C ALA A 3 4.98 3.52 -14.82
N ALA A 4 5.73 3.72 -13.73
CA ALA A 4 5.34 4.69 -12.70
C ALA A 4 5.36 6.13 -13.24
N GLU A 5 6.37 6.48 -14.04
CA GLU A 5 6.46 7.78 -14.69
C GLU A 5 5.29 8.00 -15.68
N ALA A 6 4.94 6.97 -16.45
CA ALA A 6 3.79 7.04 -17.38
C ALA A 6 2.46 7.24 -16.63
N ILE A 7 2.26 6.54 -15.52
CA ILE A 7 1.07 6.70 -14.66
C ILE A 7 1.00 8.11 -14.09
N CYS A 8 2.10 8.62 -13.52
CA CYS A 8 2.13 9.97 -12.95
C CYS A 8 1.90 11.05 -14.02
N ARG A 9 2.47 10.87 -15.22
CA ARG A 9 2.20 11.77 -16.35
C ARG A 9 0.73 11.74 -16.75
N PHE A 10 0.13 10.57 -16.88
CA PHE A 10 -1.29 10.42 -17.22
C PHE A 10 -2.17 11.11 -16.15
N ILE A 11 -1.92 10.88 -14.86
CA ILE A 11 -2.66 11.51 -13.77
C ILE A 11 -2.54 13.04 -13.86
N LYS A 12 -1.34 13.57 -14.05
CA LYS A 12 -1.10 15.01 -14.18
C LYS A 12 -1.86 15.62 -15.34
N GLU A 13 -1.77 15.03 -16.53
CA GLU A 13 -2.43 15.53 -17.76
C GLU A 13 -3.96 15.44 -17.62
N THR A 14 -4.48 14.34 -17.10
CA THR A 14 -5.91 14.19 -16.83
C THR A 14 -6.41 15.20 -15.82
N SER A 15 -5.69 15.40 -14.73
CA SER A 15 -6.03 16.41 -13.73
C SER A 15 -6.03 17.82 -14.31
N ALA A 16 -5.05 18.15 -15.12
CA ALA A 16 -4.95 19.44 -15.80
C ALA A 16 -6.11 19.68 -16.79
N HIS A 17 -6.58 18.62 -17.45
CA HIS A 17 -7.74 18.71 -18.35
C HIS A 17 -9.03 19.12 -17.60
N PHE A 18 -9.19 18.65 -16.36
CA PHE A 18 -10.39 18.89 -15.56
C PHE A 18 -10.27 20.03 -14.55
N LYS A 19 -9.11 20.70 -14.43
CA LYS A 19 -8.84 21.70 -13.39
C LYS A 19 -9.86 22.86 -13.34
N ASP A 20 -10.34 23.28 -14.52
CA ASP A 20 -11.26 24.43 -14.66
C ASP A 20 -12.74 24.01 -14.76
N ARG A 21 -13.05 22.72 -14.60
CA ARG A 21 -14.43 22.23 -14.58
C ARG A 21 -15.03 22.37 -13.19
N GLU A 22 -16.02 23.23 -13.02
CA GLU A 22 -16.65 23.49 -11.72
C GLU A 22 -17.37 22.27 -11.14
N ASN A 23 -17.92 21.40 -12.01
CA ASN A 23 -18.59 20.16 -11.61
C ASN A 23 -17.62 19.02 -11.21
N VAL A 24 -16.31 19.20 -11.41
CA VAL A 24 -15.28 18.29 -10.91
C VAL A 24 -14.65 18.91 -9.67
N VAL A 25 -15.00 18.41 -8.51
CA VAL A 25 -14.53 18.92 -7.21
C VAL A 25 -13.36 18.10 -6.67
N ILE A 26 -13.40 16.79 -6.92
CA ILE A 26 -12.48 15.80 -6.35
C ILE A 26 -11.84 15.01 -7.48
N ILE A 27 -10.57 14.70 -7.33
CA ILE A 27 -9.82 13.79 -8.19
C ILE A 27 -9.43 12.58 -7.33
N ASP A 28 -9.98 11.42 -7.66
CA ASP A 28 -9.57 10.15 -7.05
C ASP A 28 -8.36 9.62 -7.83
N VAL A 29 -7.22 9.46 -7.16
CA VAL A 29 -5.95 9.13 -7.80
C VAL A 29 -5.61 7.65 -7.78
N TRP A 30 -6.29 6.86 -6.95
CA TRP A 30 -6.05 5.43 -6.88
C TRP A 30 -7.24 4.70 -6.26
N ASN A 31 -7.84 3.84 -7.05
CA ASN A 31 -8.90 2.95 -6.58
C ASN A 31 -8.32 1.86 -5.68
N GLU A 32 -8.76 1.82 -4.44
CA GLU A 32 -8.53 0.74 -3.49
C GLU A 32 -7.04 0.30 -3.37
N PRO A 33 -6.12 1.22 -3.04
CA PRO A 33 -4.71 0.88 -2.95
C PRO A 33 -4.44 -0.14 -1.84
N HIS A 34 -4.13 -1.36 -2.24
CA HIS A 34 -3.71 -2.44 -1.35
C HIS A 34 -2.76 -3.37 -2.09
N LEU A 35 -2.07 -4.21 -1.35
CA LEU A 35 -1.23 -5.26 -1.88
C LEU A 35 -1.89 -6.58 -1.52
N GLU A 36 -2.46 -7.24 -2.53
CA GLU A 36 -2.92 -8.62 -2.37
C GLU A 36 -1.79 -9.59 -2.69
N PRO A 37 -1.47 -10.52 -1.80
CA PRO A 37 -0.83 -11.75 -2.19
C PRO A 37 -1.86 -12.52 -3.01
N MET A 38 -1.55 -12.79 -4.28
CA MET A 38 -2.41 -13.49 -5.23
C MET A 38 -3.08 -14.73 -4.62
N TYR A 39 -4.29 -15.03 -5.04
CA TYR A 39 -5.17 -16.10 -4.55
C TYR A 39 -4.56 -17.50 -4.46
N ASP A 40 -3.41 -17.73 -5.06
CA ASP A 40 -2.65 -18.99 -4.92
C ASP A 40 -1.69 -18.95 -3.74
N TYR A 41 -2.26 -18.68 -2.58
CA TYR A 41 -1.56 -18.89 -1.34
C TYR A 41 -1.03 -20.34 -1.27
N PRO A 42 0.30 -20.60 -1.10
CA PRO A 42 1.18 -19.91 -0.14
C PRO A 42 2.54 -19.47 -0.72
N LYS A 43 2.68 -19.13 -1.98
CA LYS A 43 4.04 -19.24 -2.55
C LYS A 43 4.89 -18.00 -2.44
N GLU A 44 4.37 -16.81 -2.57
CA GLU A 44 5.22 -15.61 -2.51
C GLU A 44 4.47 -14.40 -1.92
N LEU A 45 4.93 -14.00 -0.76
CA LEU A 45 4.46 -12.83 -0.05
C LEU A 45 4.99 -11.54 -0.65
N LEU A 46 4.55 -11.11 -1.80
CA LEU A 46 5.05 -9.91 -2.44
C LEU A 46 6.34 -10.13 -3.24
N CYS A 47 6.71 -9.17 -4.06
CA CYS A 47 7.85 -9.29 -4.94
C CYS A 47 9.18 -9.31 -4.19
N ALA A 48 9.84 -10.46 -4.16
CA ALA A 48 11.18 -10.64 -3.60
C ALA A 48 12.29 -10.61 -4.68
N CYS A 49 12.11 -9.85 -5.75
CA CYS A 49 13.12 -9.70 -6.80
C CYS A 49 14.38 -8.98 -6.29
N LYS A 50 15.45 -9.01 -7.07
CA LYS A 50 16.73 -8.38 -6.70
C LYS A 50 16.60 -6.91 -6.33
N ALA A 51 15.75 -6.16 -7.04
CA ALA A 51 15.50 -4.75 -6.77
C ALA A 51 14.78 -4.55 -5.42
N SER A 52 13.71 -5.30 -5.16
CA SER A 52 12.99 -5.25 -3.88
C SER A 52 13.88 -5.65 -2.71
N ASN A 53 14.73 -6.66 -2.88
CA ASN A 53 15.69 -7.06 -1.84
C ASN A 53 16.71 -5.98 -1.54
N ALA A 54 17.21 -5.29 -2.57
CA ALA A 54 18.17 -4.20 -2.40
C ALA A 54 17.53 -3.01 -1.65
N GLU A 55 16.31 -2.61 -2.03
CA GLU A 55 15.58 -1.53 -1.37
C GLU A 55 15.16 -1.91 0.06
N PHE A 56 14.78 -3.16 0.31
CA PHE A 56 14.49 -3.64 1.66
C PHE A 56 15.71 -3.53 2.58
N ARG A 57 16.89 -3.98 2.12
CA ARG A 57 18.12 -3.83 2.89
C ARG A 57 18.47 -2.36 3.16
N LYS A 58 18.25 -1.49 2.20
CA LYS A 58 18.44 -0.05 2.35
C LYS A 58 17.48 0.52 3.41
N TRP A 59 16.21 0.13 3.36
CA TRP A 59 15.22 0.50 4.34
C TRP A 59 15.57 0.00 5.75
N LEU A 60 16.04 -1.25 5.88
CA LEU A 60 16.50 -1.81 7.15
C LEU A 60 17.72 -1.07 7.71
N LYS A 61 18.69 -0.71 6.86
CA LYS A 61 19.84 0.11 7.27
C LYS A 61 19.41 1.47 7.81
N ALA A 62 18.45 2.12 7.18
CA ALA A 62 17.92 3.39 7.66
C ALA A 62 17.20 3.23 9.00
N ARG A 63 16.47 2.13 9.21
CA ARG A 63 15.71 1.83 10.41
C ARG A 63 16.58 1.44 11.60
N TYR A 64 17.48 0.48 11.40
CA TYR A 64 18.29 -0.11 12.47
C TYR A 64 19.65 0.53 12.65
N ARG A 65 20.14 1.21 11.62
CA ARG A 65 21.45 1.88 11.55
C ARG A 65 22.63 0.92 11.52
N THR A 66 22.68 -0.05 12.42
CA THR A 66 23.77 -1.06 12.49
C THR A 66 23.21 -2.48 12.35
N LEU A 67 24.07 -3.39 11.96
CA LEU A 67 23.71 -4.80 11.81
C LEU A 67 23.49 -5.46 13.19
N GLU A 68 24.22 -4.98 14.20
CA GLU A 68 24.07 -5.41 15.59
C GLU A 68 22.66 -5.12 16.12
N ASN A 69 22.16 -3.88 15.92
CA ASN A 69 20.81 -3.50 16.31
C ASN A 69 19.74 -4.34 15.62
N LEU A 70 19.94 -4.64 14.33
CA LEU A 70 19.03 -5.53 13.60
C LEU A 70 19.08 -6.94 14.15
N ASN A 71 20.29 -7.47 14.39
CA ASN A 71 20.48 -8.80 14.94
C ASN A 71 19.82 -8.96 16.32
N GLU A 72 19.94 -7.97 17.16
CA GLU A 72 19.26 -7.93 18.46
C GLU A 72 17.73 -7.94 18.29
N ALA A 73 17.20 -7.03 17.46
CA ALA A 73 15.77 -6.91 17.26
C ALA A 73 15.13 -8.15 16.58
N TRP A 74 15.86 -8.84 15.72
CA TRP A 74 15.38 -10.01 15.00
C TRP A 74 15.77 -11.34 15.64
N PHE A 75 16.57 -11.31 16.72
CA PHE A 75 17.16 -12.50 17.32
C PHE A 75 17.98 -13.32 16.30
N ARG A 76 18.83 -12.65 15.53
CA ARG A 76 19.66 -13.23 14.47
C ARG A 76 21.14 -12.95 14.72
N ARG A 77 21.98 -13.55 13.88
CA ARG A 77 23.44 -13.41 13.93
C ARG A 77 24.03 -13.22 12.54
N TYR A 78 23.47 -12.26 11.80
CA TYR A 78 24.02 -11.88 10.50
C TYR A 78 25.39 -11.21 10.69
N THR A 79 26.32 -11.52 9.80
CA THR A 79 27.66 -10.90 9.74
C THR A 79 27.78 -9.91 8.59
N ASP A 80 26.84 -9.94 7.65
CA ASP A 80 26.77 -9.05 6.49
C ASP A 80 25.31 -8.78 6.11
N TRP A 81 25.01 -7.55 5.70
CA TRP A 81 23.68 -7.13 5.26
C TRP A 81 23.16 -7.92 4.04
N ASN A 82 24.07 -8.44 3.20
CA ASN A 82 23.69 -9.22 2.02
C ASN A 82 23.12 -10.61 2.37
N GLN A 83 23.34 -11.10 3.59
CA GLN A 83 22.72 -12.33 4.08
C GLN A 83 21.22 -12.17 4.35
N ILE A 84 20.73 -10.93 4.45
CA ILE A 84 19.33 -10.66 4.73
C ILE A 84 18.55 -10.82 3.43
N VAL A 85 17.58 -11.72 3.48
CA VAL A 85 16.58 -11.95 2.43
C VAL A 85 15.18 -11.82 3.01
N PRO A 86 14.18 -11.42 2.20
CA PRO A 86 12.81 -11.43 2.64
C PRO A 86 12.37 -12.80 3.13
N PRO A 87 11.55 -12.89 4.16
CA PRO A 87 11.04 -14.16 4.66
C PRO A 87 10.16 -14.84 3.60
N PRO A 88 10.34 -16.15 3.37
CA PRO A 88 9.65 -16.87 2.31
C PRO A 88 8.19 -17.22 2.64
N ARG A 89 7.76 -17.03 3.87
CA ARG A 89 6.43 -17.41 4.36
C ARG A 89 5.91 -16.43 5.40
N PHE A 90 4.59 -16.39 5.54
CA PHE A 90 3.96 -15.72 6.66
C PHE A 90 4.39 -16.33 8.00
N GLY A 91 4.64 -15.44 8.94
CA GLY A 91 4.98 -15.76 10.31
C GLY A 91 4.81 -14.53 11.18
N THR A 92 4.95 -14.71 12.47
CA THR A 92 4.92 -13.63 13.46
C THR A 92 6.32 -13.16 13.86
N TYR A 93 7.32 -13.53 13.07
CA TYR A 93 8.71 -13.17 13.33
C TYR A 93 9.00 -11.71 12.97
N PRO A 94 9.96 -11.06 13.65
CA PRO A 94 10.30 -9.67 13.41
C PRO A 94 10.68 -9.33 11.96
N ASP A 95 11.37 -10.25 11.27
CA ASP A 95 11.73 -10.12 9.86
C ASP A 95 10.50 -10.01 8.94
N MET A 96 9.46 -10.79 9.20
CA MET A 96 8.18 -10.72 8.49
C MET A 96 7.47 -9.39 8.77
N MET A 97 7.47 -8.94 10.01
CA MET A 97 6.84 -7.67 10.36
C MET A 97 7.51 -6.49 9.67
N ASP A 98 8.83 -6.53 9.57
CA ASP A 98 9.56 -5.49 8.85
C ASP A 98 9.42 -5.59 7.33
N TRP A 99 9.31 -6.79 6.76
CA TRP A 99 8.98 -6.97 5.36
C TRP A 99 7.60 -6.38 5.02
N ARG A 100 6.59 -6.62 5.86
CA ARG A 100 5.26 -6.01 5.70
C ARG A 100 5.32 -4.47 5.82
N ARG A 101 5.99 -3.94 6.83
CA ARG A 101 6.18 -2.49 7.01
C ARG A 101 6.86 -1.85 5.81
N PHE A 102 7.88 -2.48 5.27
CA PHE A 102 8.56 -2.02 4.05
C PHE A 102 7.58 -1.89 2.88
N TRP A 103 6.71 -2.86 2.68
CA TRP A 103 5.72 -2.81 1.60
C TRP A 103 4.60 -1.80 1.86
N LEU A 104 4.12 -1.64 3.07
CA LEU A 104 3.20 -0.56 3.45
C LEU A 104 3.80 0.82 3.15
N TYR A 105 5.08 1.00 3.46
CA TYR A 105 5.81 2.21 3.13
C TYR A 105 5.93 2.44 1.63
N ASN A 106 6.17 1.41 0.85
CA ASN A 106 6.18 1.50 -0.60
C ASN A 106 4.81 1.86 -1.17
N LEU A 107 3.74 1.27 -0.64
CA LEU A 107 2.37 1.57 -1.04
C LEU A 107 2.05 3.06 -0.82
N ARG A 108 2.36 3.57 0.37
CA ARG A 108 2.24 4.99 0.68
C ARG A 108 3.04 5.87 -0.28
N ARG A 109 4.31 5.56 -0.50
CA ARG A 109 5.16 6.32 -1.43
C ARG A 109 4.57 6.38 -2.84
N TRP A 110 4.05 5.29 -3.33
CA TRP A 110 3.39 5.27 -4.65
C TRP A 110 2.12 6.12 -4.67
N LEU A 111 1.39 6.20 -3.59
CA LEU A 111 0.26 7.12 -3.46
C LEU A 111 0.75 8.58 -3.44
N GLU A 112 1.79 8.90 -2.68
CA GLU A 112 2.38 10.25 -2.63
C GLU A 112 2.82 10.74 -4.02
N GLU A 113 3.43 9.88 -4.83
CA GLU A 113 3.81 10.20 -6.21
C GLU A 113 2.59 10.54 -7.08
N LYS A 114 1.49 9.79 -6.95
CA LYS A 114 0.23 10.05 -7.68
C LYS A 114 -0.45 11.34 -7.20
N VAL A 115 -0.49 11.56 -5.90
CA VAL A 115 -1.03 12.80 -5.31
C VAL A 115 -0.24 14.01 -5.80
N ALA A 116 1.09 13.94 -5.80
CA ALA A 116 1.93 15.01 -6.30
C ALA A 116 1.67 15.30 -7.79
N ALA A 117 1.47 14.26 -8.60
CA ALA A 117 1.13 14.39 -10.01
C ALA A 117 -0.24 15.07 -10.21
N ALA A 118 -1.27 14.67 -9.46
CA ALA A 118 -2.59 15.26 -9.52
C ALA A 118 -2.57 16.74 -9.08
N ARG A 119 -1.91 17.06 -7.98
CA ARG A 119 -1.75 18.44 -7.51
C ARG A 119 -1.01 19.32 -8.53
N ALA A 120 0.00 18.78 -9.22
CA ALA A 120 0.70 19.51 -10.27
C ALA A 120 -0.20 19.80 -11.50
N GLY A 121 -1.21 18.97 -11.75
CA GLY A 121 -2.20 19.19 -12.81
C GLY A 121 -3.36 20.09 -12.39
N ALA A 122 -3.88 19.93 -11.18
CA ALA A 122 -5.07 20.61 -10.68
C ALA A 122 -4.89 21.03 -9.20
N PRO A 123 -4.12 22.10 -8.92
CA PRO A 123 -3.81 22.52 -7.56
C PRO A 123 -5.04 23.03 -6.77
N ASN A 124 -6.13 23.33 -7.45
CA ASN A 124 -7.38 23.82 -6.89
C ASN A 124 -8.43 22.73 -6.61
N LYS A 125 -8.12 21.47 -6.88
CA LYS A 125 -9.03 20.34 -6.63
C LYS A 125 -8.61 19.56 -5.39
N LEU A 126 -9.61 18.96 -4.73
CA LEU A 126 -9.36 18.03 -3.65
C LEU A 126 -8.86 16.69 -4.21
N ILE A 127 -7.87 16.12 -3.57
CA ILE A 127 -7.31 14.83 -3.96
C ILE A 127 -7.80 13.77 -2.98
N GLN A 128 -8.28 12.67 -3.54
CA GLN A 128 -8.84 11.55 -2.79
C GLN A 128 -8.18 10.24 -3.18
N THR A 129 -8.20 9.30 -2.27
CA THR A 129 -8.15 7.86 -2.49
C THR A 129 -9.12 7.18 -1.52
N HIS A 130 -9.41 5.90 -1.73
CA HIS A 130 -10.32 5.15 -0.86
C HIS A 130 -9.87 3.70 -0.74
N CYS A 131 -10.12 3.05 0.40
CA CYS A 131 -9.87 1.63 0.59
C CYS A 131 -11.07 0.77 0.15
N ALA A 132 -10.80 -0.49 -0.19
CA ALA A 132 -11.82 -1.47 -0.60
C ALA A 132 -12.78 -1.81 0.54
N SER A 133 -12.20 -2.11 1.68
CA SER A 133 -12.86 -2.28 2.98
C SER A 133 -11.80 -2.00 4.03
N ALA A 134 -12.23 -1.62 5.22
CA ALA A 134 -11.26 -1.50 6.31
C ALA A 134 -10.54 -2.82 6.48
N CYS A 135 -9.20 -2.82 6.42
CA CYS A 135 -8.39 -4.04 6.43
C CYS A 135 -8.68 -4.96 7.62
N TYR A 136 -9.11 -4.39 8.74
CA TYR A 136 -9.52 -5.15 9.92
C TYR A 136 -10.89 -5.84 9.75
N MET A 137 -11.76 -5.36 8.81
CA MET A 137 -13.08 -5.96 8.57
C MET A 137 -13.06 -7.01 7.47
N GLY A 138 -12.29 -6.82 6.42
CA GLY A 138 -12.16 -7.78 5.32
C GLY A 138 -11.59 -9.12 5.76
N ALA A 139 -10.73 -9.10 6.76
CA ALA A 139 -10.14 -10.29 7.34
C ALA A 139 -11.15 -11.22 8.06
N ALA A 140 -12.28 -10.70 8.52
CA ALA A 140 -13.24 -11.49 9.31
C ALA A 140 -14.02 -12.51 8.47
N GLY A 141 -14.16 -12.30 7.15
CA GLY A 141 -14.96 -13.16 6.28
C GLY A 141 -14.25 -14.42 5.78
N ASN A 142 -12.96 -14.40 5.57
CA ASN A 142 -12.22 -15.44 4.84
C ASN A 142 -11.09 -16.13 5.64
N GLY A 143 -10.96 -15.87 6.92
CA GLY A 143 -9.88 -16.45 7.74
C GLY A 143 -8.47 -15.96 7.36
N ALA A 144 -8.37 -14.98 6.50
CA ALA A 144 -7.15 -14.48 5.92
C ALA A 144 -6.68 -13.18 6.60
N LEU A 145 -6.77 -13.13 7.93
CA LEU A 145 -6.15 -12.06 8.72
C LEU A 145 -4.71 -11.83 8.24
N GLY A 146 -4.51 -10.77 7.46
CA GLY A 146 -3.19 -10.37 7.03
C GLY A 146 -2.84 -10.68 5.56
N THR A 147 -3.78 -11.05 4.73
CA THR A 147 -3.55 -11.19 3.28
C THR A 147 -3.65 -9.84 2.57
N GLU A 148 -4.58 -8.99 2.94
CA GLU A 148 -4.61 -7.62 2.45
C GLU A 148 -3.57 -6.78 3.18
N LEU A 149 -2.69 -6.17 2.43
CA LEU A 149 -1.65 -5.31 2.96
C LEU A 149 -1.96 -3.86 2.60
N ALA A 150 -2.68 -3.19 3.47
CA ALA A 150 -2.85 -1.75 3.47
C ALA A 150 -2.80 -1.23 4.92
N ASP A 151 -2.56 0.04 5.06
CA ASP A 151 -2.64 0.77 6.32
C ASP A 151 -3.35 2.09 6.00
N GLU A 152 -4.62 2.15 6.38
CA GLU A 152 -5.51 3.27 6.07
C GLU A 152 -5.00 4.58 6.68
N PHE A 153 -4.38 4.54 7.84
CA PHE A 153 -3.80 5.73 8.46
C PHE A 153 -2.64 6.27 7.62
N LEU A 154 -1.75 5.38 7.15
CA LEU A 154 -0.65 5.79 6.27
C LEU A 154 -1.14 6.29 4.91
N LEU A 155 -2.22 5.73 4.39
CA LEU A 155 -2.80 6.13 3.10
C LEU A 155 -3.64 7.39 3.19
N ALA A 156 -4.21 7.70 4.35
CA ALA A 156 -4.97 8.92 4.56
C ALA A 156 -4.10 10.19 4.65
N GLU A 157 -2.85 10.07 5.11
CA GLU A 157 -1.99 11.22 5.35
C GLU A 157 -1.68 12.07 4.09
N PRO A 158 -1.42 11.52 2.89
CA PRO A 158 -1.05 12.32 1.73
C PRO A 158 -2.23 12.95 0.98
N VAL A 159 -3.48 12.57 1.27
CA VAL A 159 -4.68 13.02 0.56
C VAL A 159 -5.51 14.03 1.36
N ASP A 160 -6.39 14.76 0.69
CA ASP A 160 -7.33 15.67 1.35
C ASP A 160 -8.56 14.94 1.89
N LEU A 161 -8.97 13.86 1.19
CA LEU A 161 -10.09 13.02 1.55
C LEU A 161 -9.70 11.55 1.45
N PHE A 162 -10.07 10.79 2.47
CA PHE A 162 -9.91 9.35 2.46
C PHE A 162 -11.28 8.67 2.55
N GLY A 163 -11.59 7.83 1.58
CA GLY A 163 -12.88 7.18 1.43
C GLY A 163 -12.86 5.70 1.80
N LEU A 164 -14.03 5.13 1.77
CA LEU A 164 -14.27 3.69 1.93
C LEU A 164 -15.25 3.24 0.87
N SER A 165 -14.90 2.19 0.11
CA SER A 165 -15.86 1.48 -0.73
C SER A 165 -16.86 0.75 0.15
N SER A 166 -18.13 1.12 0.04
CA SER A 166 -19.19 0.49 0.82
C SER A 166 -20.14 -0.25 -0.10
N PHE A 167 -20.26 -1.54 0.14
CA PHE A 167 -21.13 -2.45 -0.62
C PHE A 167 -22.16 -3.11 0.32
N PRO A 168 -23.18 -2.37 0.81
CA PRO A 168 -24.11 -2.88 1.80
C PRO A 168 -24.78 -4.19 1.38
N ALA A 169 -25.13 -4.33 0.09
CA ALA A 169 -25.75 -5.53 -0.43
C ALA A 169 -24.83 -6.79 -0.40
N TRP A 170 -23.51 -6.59 -0.45
CA TRP A 170 -22.55 -7.68 -0.36
C TRP A 170 -22.25 -8.06 1.09
N LEU A 171 -22.21 -7.05 1.98
CA LEU A 171 -21.85 -7.24 3.39
C LEU A 171 -23.03 -7.78 4.21
N MET A 172 -24.26 -7.40 3.85
CA MET A 172 -25.46 -7.71 4.62
C MET A 172 -26.32 -8.85 4.02
N GLY A 173 -25.85 -9.46 2.91
CA GLY A 173 -26.66 -10.41 2.16
C GLY A 173 -27.79 -9.72 1.40
N ASN A 174 -28.60 -10.50 0.73
CA ASN A 174 -29.70 -10.00 -0.10
C ASN A 174 -30.91 -9.67 0.80
N THR A 175 -30.85 -8.54 1.52
CA THR A 175 -31.91 -8.08 2.42
C THR A 175 -33.15 -7.55 1.71
N ARG A 176 -33.30 -7.78 0.41
CA ARG A 176 -34.45 -7.35 -0.38
C ARG A 176 -35.79 -8.01 -0.02
N GLU A 177 -35.75 -9.06 0.78
CA GLU A 177 -36.94 -9.81 1.15
C GLU A 177 -37.52 -9.47 2.54
N GLU A 178 -36.91 -8.53 3.27
CA GLU A 178 -37.35 -8.21 4.64
C GLU A 178 -37.82 -6.76 4.82
N HIS A 179 -38.26 -6.07 3.74
CA HIS A 179 -38.88 -4.75 3.87
C HIS A 179 -40.20 -4.68 3.11
#